data_4853d4316a0a2f8fe8e4db75e1808247
#
_entry.id   4853d4316a0a2f8fe8e4db75e1808247
#
_cell.length_a   1.000
_cell.length_b   1.000
_cell.length_c   1.000
_cell.angle_alpha   90.00
_cell.angle_beta   90.00
_cell.angle_gamma   90.00
#
_symmetry.space_group_name_H-M   'P 1'
#
loop_
_entity.id
_entity.type
_entity.pdbx_description
1 polymer ?
#
loop_
_entity_poly.entity_id
_entity_poly.type
_entity_poly.pdbx_seq_one_letter_code
_entity_poly.pdbx_strand_id
1 'polypeptide(L)'
;MSSRPHAVVRARAAVCLTFFCNGLAFSNLVPRYPEIVERLAITKAAFGQAIMAGSIGALVAGLAASALITRWTSARVATLGMALAGLAYLGAGTAGNWLVLAACLALGGGLDAIIDVAQNADGLRVERRWGSSIITSFHAAWSLGAVCGALMGQRMAASGVPIAWHLGGVVLILTALSLAALRWMIPGPDADDRLDEAVEPSASPTAPPTAPASTEPTEPPVPTGPIVPARSAPPARASRLGMVAMVVVLGAMCAAAMFPEDVSANWSSLLLAELRAPAGMVGMGLVAMQTTMIVGRLIGDRIIDSLGPRRVIGAGGALVALGMGAGLATGTVWGILAGMVLAGAGCAVAVPVAYAAADDIPGLPPGAGLTIVSWLARVIMMIAPPIVGMLADAHGTWVALGYGLLGGLIMVASWPMLHDSRPGQGAA
;
A
#
# COMPACT_ATOMS: atom_id res chain seq x y z
N MET A 1 -18.45 -15.92 23.81
CA MET A 1 -18.09 -14.80 22.91
C MET A 1 -18.95 -13.61 23.31
N SER A 2 -18.39 -12.63 24.01
CA SER A 2 -19.09 -11.39 24.37
C SER A 2 -19.47 -10.66 23.08
N SER A 3 -20.73 -10.25 22.92
CA SER A 3 -21.19 -9.45 21.78
C SER A 3 -20.46 -8.09 21.80
N ARG A 4 -19.70 -7.79 20.76
CA ARG A 4 -19.01 -6.49 20.63
C ARG A 4 -20.03 -5.34 20.63
N PRO A 5 -19.70 -4.18 21.23
CA PRO A 5 -20.59 -3.04 21.26
C PRO A 5 -21.00 -2.63 19.83
N HIS A 6 -22.30 -2.39 19.60
CA HIS A 6 -22.82 -2.00 18.26
C HIS A 6 -22.14 -0.74 17.69
N ALA A 7 -21.64 0.15 18.53
CA ALA A 7 -20.91 1.33 18.12
C ALA A 7 -19.57 0.98 17.42
N VAL A 8 -18.82 0.01 17.95
CA VAL A 8 -17.54 -0.42 17.39
C VAL A 8 -17.73 -1.16 16.06
N VAL A 9 -18.80 -1.96 15.93
CA VAL A 9 -19.15 -2.62 14.67
C VAL A 9 -19.50 -1.59 13.58
N ARG A 10 -20.28 -0.56 13.92
CA ARG A 10 -20.60 0.53 12.99
C ARG A 10 -19.36 1.34 12.62
N ALA A 11 -18.48 1.65 13.56
CA ALA A 11 -17.24 2.36 13.29
C ALA A 11 -16.34 1.57 12.35
N ARG A 12 -16.20 0.25 12.55
CA ARG A 12 -15.48 -0.62 11.62
C ARG A 12 -16.04 -0.57 10.20
N ALA A 13 -17.37 -0.65 10.06
CA ALA A 13 -18.01 -0.56 8.75
C ALA A 13 -17.78 0.82 8.10
N ALA A 14 -17.80 1.91 8.89
CA ALA A 14 -17.52 3.26 8.41
C ALA A 14 -16.09 3.39 7.88
N VAL A 15 -15.09 2.88 8.62
CA VAL A 15 -13.69 2.89 8.16
C VAL A 15 -13.52 2.01 6.91
N CYS A 16 -14.11 0.82 6.86
CA CYS A 16 -14.11 0.01 5.63
C CYS A 16 -14.69 0.81 4.44
N LEU A 17 -15.78 1.55 4.65
CA LEU A 17 -16.42 2.34 3.61
C LEU A 17 -15.52 3.49 3.12
N THR A 18 -14.79 4.16 4.01
CA THR A 18 -13.86 5.22 3.59
C THR A 18 -12.66 4.68 2.82
N PHE A 19 -12.09 3.54 3.22
CA PHE A 19 -11.06 2.86 2.44
C PHE A 19 -11.57 2.43 1.06
N PHE A 20 -12.79 1.88 1.00
CA PHE A 20 -13.44 1.54 -0.26
C PHE A 20 -13.63 2.77 -1.16
N CYS A 21 -14.10 3.90 -0.61
CA CYS A 21 -14.25 5.14 -1.36
C CYS A 21 -12.91 5.65 -1.90
N ASN A 22 -11.83 5.54 -1.12
CA ASN A 22 -10.50 5.96 -1.57
C ASN A 22 -10.03 5.13 -2.78
N GLY A 23 -10.09 3.81 -2.71
CA GLY A 23 -9.76 2.94 -3.83
C GLY A 23 -10.63 3.21 -5.07
N LEU A 24 -11.93 3.45 -4.87
CA LEU A 24 -12.88 3.74 -5.94
C LEU A 24 -12.57 5.08 -6.62
N ALA A 25 -12.14 6.11 -5.88
CA ALA A 25 -11.93 7.46 -6.39
C ALA A 25 -10.93 7.51 -7.54
N PHE A 26 -9.70 7.11 -7.29
CA PHE A 26 -8.62 7.11 -8.27
C PHE A 26 -8.88 6.14 -9.43
N SER A 27 -9.35 4.94 -9.13
CA SER A 27 -9.48 3.86 -10.11
C SER A 27 -10.54 4.13 -11.18
N ASN A 28 -11.49 5.04 -10.93
CA ASN A 28 -12.42 5.51 -11.95
C ASN A 28 -11.76 6.32 -13.06
N LEU A 29 -10.65 6.99 -12.76
CA LEU A 29 -9.92 7.81 -13.73
C LEU A 29 -9.06 6.95 -14.67
N VAL A 30 -8.54 5.81 -14.21
CA VAL A 30 -7.58 4.96 -14.94
C VAL A 30 -8.08 4.52 -16.32
N PRO A 31 -9.31 4.00 -16.50
CA PRO A 31 -9.82 3.65 -17.83
C PRO A 31 -10.04 4.85 -18.75
N ARG A 32 -10.00 6.07 -18.23
CA ARG A 32 -10.15 7.32 -18.99
C ARG A 32 -8.82 7.93 -19.46
N TYR A 33 -7.68 7.40 -19.03
CA TYR A 33 -6.36 7.92 -19.42
C TYR A 33 -6.16 7.99 -20.95
N PRO A 34 -6.53 6.97 -21.76
CA PRO A 34 -6.40 7.10 -23.21
C PRO A 34 -7.18 8.28 -23.77
N GLU A 35 -8.43 8.49 -23.33
CA GLU A 35 -9.28 9.62 -23.73
C GLU A 35 -8.67 10.97 -23.34
N ILE A 36 -8.07 11.07 -22.16
CA ILE A 36 -7.42 12.30 -21.65
C ILE A 36 -6.17 12.60 -22.49
N VAL A 37 -5.31 11.62 -22.71
CA VAL A 37 -4.05 11.77 -23.46
C VAL A 37 -4.34 12.17 -24.91
N GLU A 38 -5.31 11.52 -25.54
CA GLU A 38 -5.73 11.83 -26.90
C GLU A 38 -6.35 13.23 -27.01
N ARG A 39 -7.28 13.58 -26.11
CA ARG A 39 -7.94 14.91 -26.11
C ARG A 39 -6.97 16.05 -25.91
N LEU A 40 -5.98 15.86 -25.03
CA LEU A 40 -4.94 16.88 -24.76
C LEU A 40 -3.81 16.89 -25.79
N ALA A 41 -3.79 15.92 -26.69
CA ALA A 41 -2.71 15.70 -27.68
C ALA A 41 -1.31 15.71 -27.05
N ILE A 42 -1.16 15.12 -25.85
CA ILE A 42 0.11 15.08 -25.10
C ILE A 42 0.87 13.79 -25.37
N THR A 43 2.19 13.85 -25.27
CA THR A 43 3.05 12.68 -25.35
C THR A 43 2.94 11.81 -24.08
N LYS A 44 3.38 10.56 -24.16
CA LYS A 44 3.44 9.66 -22.99
C LYS A 44 4.44 10.15 -21.95
N ALA A 45 5.51 10.81 -22.38
CA ALA A 45 6.45 11.51 -21.48
C ALA A 45 5.75 12.60 -20.68
N ALA A 46 4.96 13.45 -21.35
CA ALA A 46 4.20 14.50 -20.69
C ALA A 46 3.12 13.92 -19.75
N PHE A 47 2.49 12.82 -20.13
CA PHE A 47 1.58 12.09 -19.24
C PHE A 47 2.30 11.53 -18.02
N GLY A 48 3.45 10.87 -18.19
CA GLY A 48 4.28 10.38 -17.09
C GLY A 48 4.73 11.50 -16.13
N GLN A 49 5.06 12.69 -16.66
CA GLN A 49 5.35 13.89 -15.85
C GLN A 49 4.12 14.37 -15.04
N ALA A 50 2.93 14.29 -15.61
CA ALA A 50 1.71 14.62 -14.89
C ALA A 50 1.42 13.60 -13.76
N ILE A 51 1.69 12.31 -13.96
CA ILE A 51 1.63 11.29 -12.90
C ILE A 51 2.67 11.58 -11.81
N MET A 52 3.91 11.93 -12.18
CA MET A 52 4.96 12.34 -11.23
C MET A 52 4.51 13.54 -10.38
N ALA A 53 3.80 14.50 -10.96
CA ALA A 53 3.26 15.64 -10.20
C ALA A 53 2.33 15.15 -9.08
N GLY A 54 1.54 14.09 -9.29
CA GLY A 54 0.75 13.42 -8.25
C GLY A 54 1.60 12.88 -7.10
N SER A 55 2.70 12.21 -7.42
CA SER A 55 3.65 11.70 -6.42
C SER A 55 4.33 12.82 -5.64
N ILE A 56 4.69 13.92 -6.29
CA ILE A 56 5.23 15.12 -5.64
C ILE A 56 4.19 15.73 -4.70
N GLY A 57 2.94 15.84 -5.16
CA GLY A 57 1.82 16.32 -4.33
C GLY A 57 1.64 15.47 -3.07
N ALA A 58 1.68 14.15 -3.22
CA ALA A 58 1.60 13.21 -2.10
C ALA A 58 2.74 13.40 -1.09
N LEU A 59 3.97 13.57 -1.58
CA LEU A 59 5.14 13.76 -0.75
C LEU A 59 5.07 15.07 0.06
N VAL A 60 4.71 16.17 -0.59
CA VAL A 60 4.65 17.49 0.04
C VAL A 60 3.46 17.63 0.97
N ALA A 61 2.26 17.26 0.52
CA ALA A 61 1.04 17.41 1.30
C ALA A 61 0.93 16.39 2.44
N GLY A 62 1.52 15.20 2.31
CA GLY A 62 1.58 14.19 3.36
C GLY A 62 2.22 14.70 4.66
N LEU A 63 3.16 15.66 4.56
CA LEU A 63 3.78 16.30 5.73
C LEU A 63 2.77 17.09 6.58
N ALA A 64 1.68 17.57 5.99
CA ALA A 64 0.64 18.31 6.68
C ALA A 64 -0.40 17.40 7.37
N ALA A 65 -0.43 16.10 7.06
CA ALA A 65 -1.47 15.17 7.51
C ALA A 65 -1.62 15.15 9.04
N SER A 66 -0.52 15.03 9.78
CA SER A 66 -0.54 15.00 11.25
C SER A 66 -1.11 16.28 11.84
N ALA A 67 -0.71 17.45 11.33
CA ALA A 67 -1.24 18.74 11.81
C ALA A 67 -2.73 18.90 11.53
N LEU A 68 -3.20 18.45 10.36
CA LEU A 68 -4.62 18.47 10.00
C LEU A 68 -5.45 17.54 10.90
N ILE A 69 -4.96 16.33 11.16
CA ILE A 69 -5.62 15.35 12.03
C ILE A 69 -5.71 15.89 13.47
N THR A 70 -4.63 16.46 13.99
CA THR A 70 -4.62 17.07 15.34
C THR A 70 -5.63 18.20 15.45
N ARG A 71 -5.81 19.00 14.38
CA ARG A 71 -6.74 20.15 14.38
C ARG A 71 -8.20 19.76 14.18
N TRP A 72 -8.48 18.76 13.33
CA TRP A 72 -9.85 18.48 12.85
C TRP A 72 -10.35 17.05 13.11
N THR A 73 -9.53 16.16 13.61
CA THR A 73 -9.73 14.70 13.77
C THR A 73 -9.53 13.91 12.47
N SER A 74 -9.08 12.66 12.61
CA SER A 74 -8.86 11.72 11.49
C SER A 74 -10.13 11.52 10.66
N ALA A 75 -11.28 11.30 11.32
CA ALA A 75 -12.56 11.08 10.68
C ALA A 75 -12.99 12.23 9.75
N ARG A 76 -12.85 13.49 10.22
CA ARG A 76 -13.22 14.67 9.41
C ARG A 76 -12.23 14.91 8.27
N VAL A 77 -10.93 14.74 8.54
CA VAL A 77 -9.88 14.89 7.51
C VAL A 77 -10.10 13.89 6.38
N ALA A 78 -10.34 12.61 6.70
CA ALA A 78 -10.62 11.59 5.70
C ALA A 78 -11.89 11.91 4.89
N THR A 79 -12.97 12.32 5.56
CA THR A 79 -14.26 12.61 4.89
C THR A 79 -14.19 13.83 3.98
N LEU A 80 -13.67 14.95 4.48
CA LEU A 80 -13.57 16.20 3.69
C LEU A 80 -12.51 16.05 2.59
N GLY A 81 -11.38 15.40 2.90
CA GLY A 81 -10.35 15.07 1.94
C GLY A 81 -10.90 14.27 0.76
N MET A 82 -11.77 13.30 1.01
CA MET A 82 -12.39 12.46 -0.04
C MET A 82 -13.21 13.28 -1.04
N ALA A 83 -14.02 14.22 -0.58
CA ALA A 83 -14.79 15.09 -1.46
C ALA A 83 -13.86 15.97 -2.32
N LEU A 84 -12.80 16.53 -1.72
CA LEU A 84 -11.82 17.34 -2.42
C LEU A 84 -10.98 16.51 -3.41
N ALA A 85 -10.58 15.30 -3.05
CA ALA A 85 -9.88 14.37 -3.95
C ALA A 85 -10.74 14.01 -5.17
N GLY A 86 -12.03 13.73 -4.94
CA GLY A 86 -12.97 13.52 -6.03
C GLY A 86 -13.04 14.71 -6.99
N LEU A 87 -13.09 15.94 -6.47
CA LEU A 87 -13.05 17.16 -7.28
C LEU A 87 -11.72 17.32 -8.04
N ALA A 88 -10.59 16.97 -7.41
CA ALA A 88 -9.30 16.98 -8.08
C ALA A 88 -9.25 15.98 -9.25
N TYR A 89 -9.78 14.77 -9.08
CA TYR A 89 -9.84 13.76 -10.15
C TYR A 89 -10.86 14.15 -11.24
N LEU A 90 -11.97 14.80 -10.89
CA LEU A 90 -12.87 15.40 -11.88
C LEU A 90 -12.14 16.48 -12.69
N GLY A 91 -11.39 17.36 -12.02
CA GLY A 91 -10.56 18.38 -12.67
C GLY A 91 -9.50 17.78 -13.60
N ALA A 92 -8.82 16.71 -13.17
CA ALA A 92 -7.87 15.97 -14.00
C ALA A 92 -8.54 15.37 -15.23
N GLY A 93 -9.70 14.72 -15.05
CA GLY A 93 -10.47 14.13 -16.13
C GLY A 93 -10.99 15.15 -17.14
N THR A 94 -11.31 16.35 -16.71
CA THR A 94 -11.85 17.43 -17.58
C THR A 94 -10.81 18.49 -17.95
N ALA A 95 -9.53 18.27 -17.64
CA ALA A 95 -8.45 19.21 -17.92
C ALA A 95 -8.44 19.66 -19.38
N GLY A 96 -8.31 20.96 -19.62
CA GLY A 96 -8.21 21.53 -20.96
C GLY A 96 -6.76 21.65 -21.47
N ASN A 97 -5.77 21.42 -20.65
CA ASN A 97 -4.36 21.42 -21.00
C ASN A 97 -3.53 20.61 -20.00
N TRP A 98 -2.26 20.37 -20.35
CA TRP A 98 -1.34 19.58 -19.53
C TRP A 98 -1.10 20.16 -18.12
N LEU A 99 -1.00 21.49 -17.98
CA LEU A 99 -0.73 22.11 -16.69
C LEU A 99 -1.88 21.88 -15.70
N VAL A 100 -3.13 22.02 -16.18
CA VAL A 100 -4.32 21.72 -15.35
C VAL A 100 -4.38 20.26 -14.98
N LEU A 101 -4.05 19.35 -15.91
CA LEU A 101 -3.95 17.91 -15.62
C LEU A 101 -2.93 17.65 -14.51
N ALA A 102 -1.70 18.17 -14.66
CA ALA A 102 -0.63 17.97 -13.69
C ALA A 102 -0.97 18.59 -12.32
N ALA A 103 -1.54 19.79 -12.28
CA ALA A 103 -1.96 20.45 -11.05
C ALA A 103 -3.07 19.69 -10.33
N CYS A 104 -4.08 19.20 -11.07
CA CYS A 104 -5.16 18.40 -10.51
C CYS A 104 -4.66 17.02 -10.00
N LEU A 105 -3.74 16.38 -10.71
CA LEU A 105 -3.11 15.14 -10.24
C LEU A 105 -2.23 15.40 -9.01
N ALA A 106 -1.48 16.51 -8.96
CA ALA A 106 -0.70 16.88 -7.77
C ALA A 106 -1.60 17.12 -6.55
N LEU A 107 -2.71 17.82 -6.75
CA LEU A 107 -3.70 18.03 -5.69
C LEU A 107 -4.35 16.72 -5.27
N GLY A 108 -4.74 15.87 -6.24
CA GLY A 108 -5.34 14.56 -5.98
C GLY A 108 -4.40 13.66 -5.19
N GLY A 109 -3.14 13.53 -5.61
CA GLY A 109 -2.13 12.74 -4.90
C GLY A 109 -1.81 13.29 -3.51
N GLY A 110 -1.77 14.63 -3.37
CA GLY A 110 -1.58 15.27 -2.06
C GLY A 110 -2.72 14.99 -1.08
N LEU A 111 -3.96 15.10 -1.56
CA LEU A 111 -5.15 14.79 -0.77
C LEU A 111 -5.22 13.30 -0.44
N ASP A 112 -4.89 12.41 -1.39
CA ASP A 112 -4.82 10.98 -1.18
C ASP A 112 -3.86 10.60 -0.05
N ALA A 113 -2.65 11.19 -0.04
CA ALA A 113 -1.67 10.96 1.03
C ALA A 113 -2.18 11.43 2.40
N ILE A 114 -2.89 12.57 2.47
CA ILE A 114 -3.50 13.06 3.72
C ILE A 114 -4.62 12.12 4.17
N ILE A 115 -5.46 11.69 3.23
CA ILE A 115 -6.58 10.78 3.48
C ILE A 115 -6.06 9.45 3.98
N ASP A 116 -5.02 8.89 3.34
CA ASP A 116 -4.43 7.61 3.72
C ASP A 116 -3.95 7.63 5.19
N VAL A 117 -3.20 8.66 5.59
CA VAL A 117 -2.78 8.83 6.98
C VAL A 117 -3.98 8.93 7.93
N ALA A 118 -5.00 9.70 7.55
CA ALA A 118 -6.19 9.89 8.38
C ALA A 118 -7.02 8.60 8.51
N GLN A 119 -7.23 7.87 7.42
CA GLN A 119 -7.94 6.59 7.42
C GLN A 119 -7.23 5.52 8.24
N ASN A 120 -5.91 5.44 8.12
CA ASN A 120 -5.11 4.51 8.92
C ASN A 120 -5.15 4.88 10.41
N ALA A 121 -5.09 6.16 10.76
CA ALA A 121 -5.24 6.62 12.16
C ALA A 121 -6.62 6.23 12.73
N ASP A 122 -7.69 6.45 11.99
CA ASP A 122 -9.05 6.06 12.40
C ASP A 122 -9.23 4.54 12.47
N GLY A 123 -8.63 3.81 11.50
CA GLY A 123 -8.56 2.35 11.50
C GLY A 123 -7.91 1.78 12.75
N LEU A 124 -6.78 2.35 13.18
CA LEU A 124 -6.09 1.96 14.41
C LEU A 124 -6.91 2.27 15.66
N ARG A 125 -7.68 3.38 15.69
CA ARG A 125 -8.63 3.68 16.78
C ARG A 125 -9.69 2.58 16.91
N VAL A 126 -10.24 2.16 15.76
CA VAL A 126 -11.23 1.07 15.75
C VAL A 126 -10.62 -0.27 16.13
N GLU A 127 -9.39 -0.57 15.65
CA GLU A 127 -8.67 -1.81 15.95
C GLU A 127 -8.42 -1.97 17.46
N ARG A 128 -7.97 -0.91 18.15
CA ARG A 128 -7.79 -0.91 19.61
C ARG A 128 -9.07 -1.29 20.33
N ARG A 129 -10.20 -0.69 19.95
CA ARG A 129 -11.52 -1.01 20.55
C ARG A 129 -12.09 -2.35 20.11
N TRP A 130 -11.61 -2.87 18.96
CA TRP A 130 -12.01 -4.18 18.44
C TRP A 130 -11.31 -5.34 19.16
N GLY A 131 -10.10 -5.11 19.69
CA GLY A 131 -9.33 -6.08 20.47
C GLY A 131 -8.67 -7.18 19.64
N SER A 132 -8.52 -7.00 18.32
CA SER A 132 -7.76 -7.90 17.44
C SER A 132 -7.39 -7.16 16.16
N SER A 133 -6.30 -7.56 15.49
CA SER A 133 -5.87 -6.90 14.25
C SER A 133 -6.92 -7.00 13.15
N ILE A 134 -7.28 -5.85 12.57
CA ILE A 134 -8.26 -5.72 11.48
C ILE A 134 -7.80 -4.77 10.38
N ILE A 135 -6.63 -4.15 10.51
CA ILE A 135 -6.12 -3.15 9.55
C ILE A 135 -6.06 -3.73 8.12
N THR A 136 -5.66 -4.99 7.98
CA THR A 136 -5.61 -5.69 6.69
C THR A 136 -6.98 -5.76 6.01
N SER A 137 -8.07 -5.85 6.78
CA SER A 137 -9.44 -5.85 6.24
C SER A 137 -9.83 -4.50 5.63
N PHE A 138 -9.28 -3.39 6.13
CA PHE A 138 -9.48 -2.06 5.56
C PHE A 138 -8.77 -1.91 4.22
N HIS A 139 -7.52 -2.40 4.11
CA HIS A 139 -6.80 -2.42 2.84
C HIS A 139 -7.45 -3.36 1.80
N ALA A 140 -8.08 -4.45 2.24
CA ALA A 140 -8.89 -5.28 1.35
C ALA A 140 -10.13 -4.52 0.84
N ALA A 141 -10.78 -3.70 1.69
CA ALA A 141 -11.88 -2.83 1.26
C ALA A 141 -11.39 -1.77 0.24
N TRP A 142 -10.20 -1.19 0.44
CA TRP A 142 -9.58 -0.30 -0.54
C TRP A 142 -9.40 -0.98 -1.91
N SER A 143 -8.82 -2.17 -1.93
CA SER A 143 -8.61 -2.93 -3.17
C SER A 143 -9.93 -3.30 -3.86
N LEU A 144 -10.97 -3.63 -3.08
CA LEU A 144 -12.31 -3.86 -3.62
C LEU A 144 -12.88 -2.57 -4.24
N GLY A 145 -12.69 -1.43 -3.58
CA GLY A 145 -13.03 -0.11 -4.12
C GLY A 145 -12.32 0.17 -5.44
N ALA A 146 -11.02 -0.15 -5.53
CA ALA A 146 -10.23 0.01 -6.73
C ALA A 146 -10.77 -0.84 -7.90
N VAL A 147 -11.11 -2.09 -7.65
CA VAL A 147 -11.75 -2.98 -8.65
C VAL A 147 -13.10 -2.40 -9.10
N CYS A 148 -13.96 -2.03 -8.16
CA CYS A 148 -15.28 -1.45 -8.47
C CYS A 148 -15.15 -0.14 -9.25
N GLY A 149 -14.21 0.74 -8.87
CA GLY A 149 -13.93 2.00 -9.55
C GLY A 149 -13.46 1.78 -10.99
N ALA A 150 -12.50 0.88 -11.19
CA ALA A 150 -12.00 0.55 -12.52
C ALA A 150 -13.11 -0.05 -13.42
N LEU A 151 -13.93 -0.96 -12.90
CA LEU A 151 -15.06 -1.53 -13.63
C LEU A 151 -16.11 -0.47 -13.97
N MET A 152 -16.44 0.42 -13.02
CA MET A 152 -17.37 1.52 -13.25
C MET A 152 -16.82 2.49 -14.31
N GLY A 153 -15.58 2.93 -14.15
CA GLY A 153 -14.92 3.81 -15.11
C GLY A 153 -14.84 3.20 -16.50
N GLN A 154 -14.50 1.92 -16.58
CA GLN A 154 -14.49 1.13 -17.81
C GLN A 154 -15.87 1.07 -18.46
N ARG A 155 -16.91 0.78 -17.68
CA ARG A 155 -18.30 0.70 -18.20
C ARG A 155 -18.78 2.06 -18.72
N MET A 156 -18.50 3.13 -17.98
CA MET A 156 -18.88 4.49 -18.39
C MET A 156 -18.13 4.93 -19.65
N ALA A 157 -16.84 4.61 -19.77
CA ALA A 157 -16.06 4.87 -20.97
C ALA A 157 -16.62 4.09 -22.18
N ALA A 158 -16.85 2.79 -22.05
CA ALA A 158 -17.37 1.93 -23.09
C ALA A 158 -18.79 2.31 -23.54
N SER A 159 -19.59 2.91 -22.65
CA SER A 159 -20.94 3.40 -22.96
C SER A 159 -20.97 4.81 -23.58
N GLY A 160 -19.81 5.43 -23.83
CA GLY A 160 -19.71 6.78 -24.37
C GLY A 160 -20.21 7.88 -23.43
N VAL A 161 -20.32 7.62 -22.12
CA VAL A 161 -20.72 8.63 -21.14
C VAL A 161 -19.62 9.70 -21.07
N PRO A 162 -19.94 11.00 -21.25
CA PRO A 162 -18.94 12.06 -21.13
C PRO A 162 -18.22 12.03 -19.78
N ILE A 163 -16.89 12.24 -19.80
CA ILE A 163 -16.04 12.12 -18.61
C ILE A 163 -16.49 13.05 -17.46
N ALA A 164 -17.00 14.25 -17.79
CA ALA A 164 -17.48 15.19 -16.79
C ALA A 164 -18.70 14.66 -16.02
N TRP A 165 -19.67 14.06 -16.71
CA TRP A 165 -20.86 13.46 -16.08
C TRP A 165 -20.49 12.22 -15.26
N HIS A 166 -19.60 11.38 -15.78
CA HIS A 166 -19.13 10.20 -15.07
C HIS A 166 -18.42 10.59 -13.77
N LEU A 167 -17.35 11.38 -13.86
CA LEU A 167 -16.56 11.75 -12.68
C LEU A 167 -17.33 12.71 -11.73
N GLY A 168 -18.21 13.55 -12.27
CA GLY A 168 -19.13 14.36 -11.47
C GLY A 168 -20.06 13.49 -10.62
N GLY A 169 -20.63 12.43 -11.20
CA GLY A 169 -21.41 11.43 -10.46
C GLY A 169 -20.58 10.70 -9.40
N VAL A 170 -19.33 10.37 -9.72
CA VAL A 170 -18.38 9.77 -8.73
C VAL A 170 -18.16 10.71 -7.56
N VAL A 171 -17.91 12.01 -7.79
CA VAL A 171 -17.77 13.00 -6.70
C VAL A 171 -18.97 13.01 -5.79
N LEU A 172 -20.18 13.01 -6.34
CA LEU A 172 -21.42 13.00 -5.55
C LEU A 172 -21.54 11.72 -4.72
N ILE A 173 -21.26 10.56 -5.31
CA ILE A 173 -21.29 9.25 -4.62
C ILE A 173 -20.26 9.24 -3.49
N LEU A 174 -19.00 9.61 -3.77
CA LEU A 174 -17.92 9.65 -2.78
C LEU A 174 -18.27 10.57 -1.62
N THR A 175 -18.77 11.77 -1.91
CA THR A 175 -19.14 12.74 -0.90
C THR A 175 -20.29 12.21 -0.02
N ALA A 176 -21.34 11.65 -0.65
CA ALA A 176 -22.49 11.11 0.08
C ALA A 176 -22.09 9.93 0.98
N LEU A 177 -21.30 8.98 0.46
CA LEU A 177 -20.85 7.81 1.21
C LEU A 177 -19.91 8.20 2.36
N SER A 178 -18.98 9.12 2.12
CA SER A 178 -18.05 9.61 3.15
C SER A 178 -18.77 10.38 4.26
N LEU A 179 -19.74 11.22 3.91
CA LEU A 179 -20.58 11.91 4.90
C LEU A 179 -21.48 10.94 5.69
N ALA A 180 -21.99 9.89 5.05
CA ALA A 180 -22.72 8.83 5.73
C ALA A 180 -21.80 8.05 6.69
N ALA A 181 -20.59 7.71 6.27
CA ALA A 181 -19.59 7.04 7.10
C ALA A 181 -19.22 7.87 8.35
N LEU A 182 -19.07 9.19 8.20
CA LEU A 182 -18.69 10.10 9.29
C LEU A 182 -19.64 9.98 10.49
N ARG A 183 -20.94 9.70 10.27
CA ARG A 183 -21.93 9.54 11.34
C ARG A 183 -21.71 8.31 12.21
N TRP A 184 -20.95 7.32 11.71
CA TRP A 184 -20.70 6.05 12.39
C TRP A 184 -19.25 5.93 12.88
N MET A 185 -18.40 6.87 12.52
CA MET A 185 -17.01 6.94 13.00
C MET A 185 -16.95 7.26 14.49
N ILE A 186 -15.83 6.94 15.13
CA ILE A 186 -15.62 7.24 16.54
C ILE A 186 -15.53 8.76 16.74
N PRO A 187 -16.42 9.36 17.55
CA PRO A 187 -16.36 10.80 17.81
C PRO A 187 -15.17 11.18 18.70
N GLY A 188 -14.83 12.45 18.72
CA GLY A 188 -13.82 13.04 19.62
C GLY A 188 -12.42 13.08 19.03
N PRO A 189 -11.47 13.75 19.72
CA PRO A 189 -10.08 13.85 19.32
C PRO A 189 -9.38 12.48 19.30
N ASP A 190 -8.45 12.31 18.36
CA ASP A 190 -7.68 11.06 18.24
C ASP A 190 -6.70 10.84 19.41
N ALA A 191 -6.36 11.92 20.14
CA ALA A 191 -5.49 11.86 21.32
C ALA A 191 -6.14 11.22 22.53
N ASP A 192 -7.47 11.32 22.67
CA ASP A 192 -8.20 10.82 23.84
C ASP A 192 -8.03 9.30 23.99
N ASP A 193 -8.06 8.56 22.87
CA ASP A 193 -7.90 7.10 22.88
C ASP A 193 -6.46 6.64 23.27
N ARG A 194 -5.47 7.53 23.16
CA ARG A 194 -4.09 7.25 23.61
C ARG A 194 -3.87 7.55 25.08
N LEU A 195 -4.63 8.49 25.62
CA LEU A 195 -4.60 8.84 27.03
C LEU A 195 -5.26 7.76 27.90
N ASP A 196 -6.37 7.17 27.42
CA ASP A 196 -7.04 6.06 28.09
C ASP A 196 -6.12 4.84 28.24
N GLU A 197 -5.26 4.56 27.24
CA GLU A 197 -4.28 3.47 27.28
C GLU A 197 -3.12 3.76 28.26
N ALA A 198 -2.76 5.04 28.45
CA ALA A 198 -1.73 5.44 29.39
C ALA A 198 -2.22 5.47 30.85
N VAL A 199 -3.53 5.51 31.07
CA VAL A 199 -4.16 5.57 32.41
C VAL A 199 -4.57 4.19 32.94
N GLU A 200 -4.71 3.15 32.08
CA GLU A 200 -4.86 1.79 32.58
C GLU A 200 -3.50 1.35 33.18
N PRO A 201 -3.42 1.20 34.55
CA PRO A 201 -2.20 0.66 35.12
C PRO A 201 -2.05 -0.76 34.58
N SER A 202 -0.89 -1.05 34.00
CA SER A 202 -0.47 -2.42 33.75
C SER A 202 -0.83 -3.25 34.98
N ALA A 203 -1.89 -4.04 34.87
CA ALA A 203 -2.22 -5.00 35.92
C ALA A 203 -1.05 -5.98 35.95
N SER A 204 -0.10 -5.69 36.81
CA SER A 204 0.94 -6.66 37.20
C SER A 204 0.22 -7.95 37.56
N PRO A 205 0.64 -9.09 37.04
CA PRO A 205 0.06 -10.36 37.48
C PRO A 205 0.15 -10.40 39.01
N THR A 206 -1.00 -10.39 39.66
CA THR A 206 -1.16 -10.59 41.09
C THR A 206 -0.36 -11.81 41.48
N ALA A 207 0.72 -11.63 42.20
CA ALA A 207 1.40 -12.74 42.85
C ALA A 207 0.38 -13.51 43.70
N PRO A 208 0.39 -14.83 43.66
CA PRO A 208 -0.52 -15.63 44.48
C PRO A 208 -0.27 -15.33 45.95
N PRO A 209 -1.30 -15.39 46.83
CA PRO A 209 -1.15 -15.03 48.25
C PRO A 209 -0.13 -15.97 48.90
N THR A 210 0.85 -15.38 49.53
CA THR A 210 1.86 -16.04 50.38
C THR A 210 1.19 -16.86 51.46
N ALA A 211 1.36 -18.19 51.41
CA ALA A 211 1.06 -19.08 52.54
C ALA A 211 2.01 -18.78 53.74
N PRO A 212 1.60 -19.04 54.98
CA PRO A 212 2.34 -18.66 56.17
C PRO A 212 3.62 -19.48 56.34
N ALA A 213 4.63 -18.81 56.83
CA ALA A 213 5.96 -19.35 57.12
C ALA A 213 5.90 -20.55 58.07
N SER A 214 6.43 -21.68 57.62
CA SER A 214 6.89 -22.79 58.51
C SER A 214 8.41 -22.68 58.71
N THR A 215 8.77 -22.55 59.95
CA THR A 215 10.13 -22.61 60.49
C THR A 215 10.67 -24.04 60.42
N GLU A 216 11.83 -24.24 59.78
CA GLU A 216 12.84 -25.25 60.13
C GLU A 216 14.10 -25.16 59.25
N PRO A 217 15.23 -25.85 59.54
CA PRO A 217 16.42 -25.20 60.10
C PRO A 217 17.57 -25.12 59.09
N THR A 218 18.53 -24.25 59.48
CA THR A 218 19.79 -23.85 58.86
C THR A 218 20.66 -24.99 58.33
N GLU A 219 20.97 -25.03 57.03
CA GLU A 219 22.14 -25.67 56.43
C GLU A 219 23.14 -24.59 55.97
N PRO A 220 24.47 -24.86 56.03
CA PRO A 220 25.50 -23.83 55.80
C PRO A 220 25.59 -23.44 54.31
N PRO A 221 26.03 -22.20 54.01
CA PRO A 221 26.00 -21.65 52.67
C PRO A 221 27.06 -22.27 51.76
N VAL A 222 26.62 -22.86 50.65
CA VAL A 222 27.45 -23.15 49.47
C VAL A 222 27.72 -21.81 48.77
N PRO A 223 28.95 -21.48 48.38
CA PRO A 223 29.24 -20.22 47.67
C PRO A 223 28.78 -20.33 46.23
N THR A 224 27.56 -19.89 45.96
CA THR A 224 27.11 -19.60 44.62
C THR A 224 27.55 -18.19 44.24
N GLY A 225 28.70 -18.08 43.60
CA GLY A 225 29.01 -16.87 42.85
C GLY A 225 27.91 -16.61 41.81
N PRO A 226 27.57 -15.35 41.52
CA PRO A 226 26.58 -15.03 40.51
C PRO A 226 27.04 -15.63 39.19
N ILE A 227 26.23 -16.58 38.63
CA ILE A 227 26.34 -16.99 37.25
C ILE A 227 25.92 -15.76 36.43
N VAL A 228 26.92 -14.93 36.07
CA VAL A 228 26.73 -13.90 35.04
C VAL A 228 26.39 -14.68 33.76
N PRO A 229 25.17 -14.57 33.24
CA PRO A 229 24.87 -15.18 31.95
C PRO A 229 25.93 -14.65 30.99
N ALA A 230 26.63 -15.56 30.31
CA ALA A 230 27.60 -15.22 29.29
C ALA A 230 26.94 -14.19 28.37
N ARG A 231 27.43 -12.95 28.42
CA ARG A 231 27.03 -11.92 27.47
C ARG A 231 27.23 -12.53 26.10
N SER A 232 26.14 -12.83 25.41
CA SER A 232 26.17 -13.18 24.01
C SER A 232 27.10 -12.17 23.33
N ALA A 233 28.10 -12.67 22.61
CA ALA A 233 29.04 -11.83 21.89
C ALA A 233 28.23 -10.80 21.07
N PRO A 234 28.61 -9.52 21.08
CA PRO A 234 27.92 -8.51 20.32
C PRO A 234 27.90 -8.99 18.88
N PRO A 235 26.75 -8.93 18.19
CA PRO A 235 26.67 -9.33 16.79
C PRO A 235 27.79 -8.64 16.01
N ALA A 236 28.50 -9.41 15.18
CA ALA A 236 29.62 -8.90 14.40
C ALA A 236 29.19 -7.57 13.75
N ARG A 237 29.95 -6.49 14.01
CA ARG A 237 29.63 -5.17 13.46
C ARG A 237 29.55 -5.32 11.95
N ALA A 238 28.33 -5.27 11.40
CA ALA A 238 28.14 -5.19 9.95
C ALA A 238 29.01 -4.04 9.42
N SER A 239 29.80 -4.31 8.39
CA SER A 239 30.59 -3.24 7.79
C SER A 239 29.63 -2.14 7.31
N ARG A 240 30.02 -0.87 7.41
CA ARG A 240 29.18 0.24 6.88
C ARG A 240 28.77 0.00 5.42
N LEU A 241 29.68 -0.58 4.63
CA LEU A 241 29.42 -0.93 3.23
C LEU A 241 28.32 -2.01 3.13
N GLY A 242 28.36 -3.04 3.96
CA GLY A 242 27.32 -4.09 3.97
C GLY A 242 25.95 -3.56 4.38
N MET A 243 25.89 -2.66 5.38
CA MET A 243 24.66 -1.99 5.78
C MET A 243 24.08 -1.12 4.65
N VAL A 244 24.89 -0.29 4.00
CA VAL A 244 24.46 0.55 2.86
C VAL A 244 23.98 -0.33 1.70
N ALA A 245 24.73 -1.39 1.36
CA ALA A 245 24.32 -2.33 0.31
C ALA A 245 22.95 -2.97 0.62
N MET A 246 22.72 -3.38 1.87
CA MET A 246 21.44 -3.98 2.29
C MET A 246 20.28 -2.98 2.18
N VAL A 247 20.47 -1.74 2.62
CA VAL A 247 19.48 -0.65 2.46
C VAL A 247 19.14 -0.42 0.98
N VAL A 248 20.16 -0.31 0.12
CA VAL A 248 19.96 -0.07 -1.32
C VAL A 248 19.22 -1.24 -1.98
N VAL A 249 19.62 -2.49 -1.67
CA VAL A 249 18.97 -3.67 -2.25
C VAL A 249 17.53 -3.81 -1.78
N LEU A 250 17.25 -3.63 -0.48
CA LEU A 250 15.88 -3.70 0.04
C LEU A 250 15.02 -2.54 -0.49
N GLY A 251 15.59 -1.34 -0.64
CA GLY A 251 14.90 -0.21 -1.27
C GLY A 251 14.57 -0.45 -2.74
N ALA A 252 15.53 -0.99 -3.50
CA ALA A 252 15.31 -1.37 -4.89
C ALA A 252 14.29 -2.52 -5.01
N MET A 253 14.34 -3.52 -4.14
CA MET A 253 13.38 -4.62 -4.09
C MET A 253 11.97 -4.12 -3.75
N CYS A 254 11.85 -3.22 -2.77
CA CYS A 254 10.58 -2.63 -2.40
C CYS A 254 9.96 -1.85 -3.56
N ALA A 255 10.75 -1.00 -4.23
CA ALA A 255 10.30 -0.27 -5.43
C ALA A 255 9.93 -1.25 -6.56
N ALA A 256 10.77 -2.25 -6.82
CA ALA A 256 10.56 -3.26 -7.86
C ALA A 256 9.25 -4.05 -7.67
N ALA A 257 8.88 -4.33 -6.42
CA ALA A 257 7.61 -4.96 -6.08
C ALA A 257 6.38 -4.08 -6.41
N MET A 258 6.57 -2.76 -6.48
CA MET A 258 5.52 -1.79 -6.84
C MET A 258 5.42 -1.54 -8.36
N PHE A 259 6.45 -1.89 -9.16
CA PHE A 259 6.44 -1.65 -10.61
C PHE A 259 5.25 -2.27 -11.34
N PRO A 260 4.87 -3.53 -11.09
CA PRO A 260 3.69 -4.11 -11.76
C PRO A 260 2.40 -3.38 -11.42
N GLU A 261 2.26 -2.88 -10.18
CA GLU A 261 1.09 -2.10 -9.76
C GLU A 261 1.04 -0.76 -10.49
N ASP A 262 2.18 -0.07 -10.62
CA ASP A 262 2.32 1.15 -11.42
C ASP A 262 1.95 0.91 -12.90
N VAL A 263 2.43 -0.19 -13.49
CA VAL A 263 2.07 -0.59 -14.86
C VAL A 263 0.57 -0.76 -15.00
N SER A 264 -0.06 -1.45 -14.06
CA SER A 264 -1.50 -1.71 -14.09
C SER A 264 -2.33 -0.43 -13.94
N ALA A 265 -1.89 0.49 -13.07
CA ALA A 265 -2.61 1.72 -12.75
C ALA A 265 -2.40 2.83 -13.78
N ASN A 266 -1.18 3.00 -14.30
CA ASN A 266 -0.84 4.17 -15.12
C ASN A 266 -0.68 3.84 -16.61
N TRP A 267 -0.32 2.61 -16.97
CA TRP A 267 0.08 2.28 -18.35
C TRP A 267 -0.80 1.24 -19.02
N SER A 268 -1.46 0.34 -18.25
CA SER A 268 -2.19 -0.78 -18.85
C SER A 268 -3.35 -0.33 -19.75
N SER A 269 -4.07 0.73 -19.37
CA SER A 269 -5.17 1.25 -20.17
C SER A 269 -4.69 1.87 -21.50
N LEU A 270 -3.56 2.57 -21.49
CA LEU A 270 -2.93 3.12 -22.69
C LEU A 270 -2.47 1.99 -23.62
N LEU A 271 -1.81 0.97 -23.07
CA LEU A 271 -1.34 -0.18 -23.82
C LEU A 271 -2.49 -0.97 -24.44
N LEU A 272 -3.55 -1.23 -23.68
CA LEU A 272 -4.72 -1.95 -24.19
C LEU A 272 -5.48 -1.14 -25.25
N ALA A 273 -5.53 0.19 -25.13
CA ALA A 273 -6.09 1.07 -26.15
C ALA A 273 -5.26 1.06 -27.44
N GLU A 274 -3.92 1.08 -27.37
CA GLU A 274 -3.03 0.95 -28.53
C GLU A 274 -3.21 -0.37 -29.28
N LEU A 275 -3.46 -1.46 -28.53
CA LEU A 275 -3.76 -2.78 -29.08
C LEU A 275 -5.17 -2.88 -29.64
N ARG A 276 -5.95 -1.78 -29.65
CA ARG A 276 -7.34 -1.75 -30.09
C ARG A 276 -8.20 -2.79 -29.35
N ALA A 277 -7.95 -2.97 -28.06
CA ALA A 277 -8.78 -3.83 -27.23
C ALA A 277 -10.25 -3.39 -27.30
N PRO A 278 -11.21 -4.32 -27.23
CA PRO A 278 -12.61 -3.95 -27.12
C PRO A 278 -12.82 -2.89 -26.06
N ALA A 279 -13.71 -1.92 -26.30
CA ALA A 279 -13.94 -0.79 -25.39
C ALA A 279 -14.25 -1.22 -23.94
N GLY A 280 -14.85 -2.40 -23.73
CA GLY A 280 -15.09 -3.00 -22.43
C GLY A 280 -13.87 -3.66 -21.77
N MET A 281 -12.66 -3.59 -22.37
CA MET A 281 -11.46 -4.25 -21.86
C MET A 281 -10.29 -3.30 -21.54
N VAL A 282 -10.38 -2.04 -21.94
CA VAL A 282 -9.28 -1.06 -21.79
C VAL A 282 -8.83 -0.87 -20.33
N GLY A 283 -9.76 -0.88 -19.37
CA GLY A 283 -9.44 -0.77 -17.93
C GLY A 283 -9.18 -2.10 -17.23
N MET A 284 -9.25 -3.24 -17.94
CA MET A 284 -9.20 -4.56 -17.30
C MET A 284 -7.82 -4.93 -16.76
N GLY A 285 -6.74 -4.24 -17.15
CA GLY A 285 -5.40 -4.48 -16.61
C GLY A 285 -5.34 -4.24 -15.11
N LEU A 286 -5.86 -3.12 -14.64
CA LEU A 286 -5.95 -2.80 -13.21
C LEU A 286 -6.88 -3.78 -12.48
N VAL A 287 -8.04 -4.10 -13.05
CA VAL A 287 -8.99 -5.06 -12.45
C VAL A 287 -8.35 -6.44 -12.27
N ALA A 288 -7.69 -6.95 -13.31
CA ALA A 288 -7.03 -8.26 -13.28
C ALA A 288 -5.98 -8.34 -12.18
N MET A 289 -5.12 -7.32 -12.11
CA MET A 289 -4.06 -7.25 -11.12
C MET A 289 -4.59 -7.10 -9.69
N GLN A 290 -5.47 -6.14 -9.44
CA GLN A 290 -6.00 -5.88 -8.10
C GLN A 290 -6.82 -7.04 -7.55
N THR A 291 -7.57 -7.75 -8.41
CA THR A 291 -8.35 -8.92 -7.99
C THR A 291 -7.43 -10.03 -7.43
N THR A 292 -6.34 -10.34 -8.13
CA THR A 292 -5.39 -11.37 -7.67
C THR A 292 -4.55 -10.90 -6.48
N MET A 293 -4.24 -9.61 -6.41
CA MET A 293 -3.57 -9.01 -5.27
C MET A 293 -4.42 -9.10 -3.99
N ILE A 294 -5.74 -8.89 -4.07
CA ILE A 294 -6.65 -9.10 -2.93
C ILE A 294 -6.52 -10.53 -2.41
N VAL A 295 -6.64 -11.52 -3.31
CA VAL A 295 -6.53 -12.93 -2.94
C VAL A 295 -5.16 -13.22 -2.32
N GLY A 296 -4.08 -12.76 -2.97
CA GLY A 296 -2.72 -12.92 -2.48
C GLY A 296 -2.49 -12.32 -1.09
N ARG A 297 -3.05 -11.14 -0.80
CA ARG A 297 -2.98 -10.49 0.52
C ARG A 297 -3.76 -11.26 1.60
N LEU A 298 -4.93 -11.82 1.27
CA LEU A 298 -5.75 -12.58 2.21
C LEU A 298 -5.12 -13.91 2.66
N ILE A 299 -4.34 -14.55 1.79
CA ILE A 299 -3.66 -15.82 2.09
C ILE A 299 -2.17 -15.65 2.36
N GLY A 300 -1.65 -14.44 2.18
CA GLY A 300 -0.22 -14.13 2.17
C GLY A 300 0.49 -14.49 3.46
N ASP A 301 -0.09 -14.15 4.62
CA ASP A 301 0.49 -14.49 5.91
C ASP A 301 0.69 -16.00 6.07
N ARG A 302 -0.30 -16.80 5.70
CA ARG A 302 -0.19 -18.28 5.75
C ARG A 302 0.89 -18.81 4.80
N ILE A 303 1.04 -18.19 3.63
CA ILE A 303 2.07 -18.58 2.66
C ILE A 303 3.45 -18.22 3.20
N ILE A 304 3.61 -17.01 3.80
CA ILE A 304 4.87 -16.58 4.42
C ILE A 304 5.24 -17.51 5.58
N ASP A 305 4.27 -17.82 6.46
CA ASP A 305 4.50 -18.73 7.60
C ASP A 305 4.92 -20.14 7.17
N SER A 306 4.36 -20.64 6.05
CA SER A 306 4.63 -21.99 5.56
C SER A 306 5.93 -22.12 4.76
N LEU A 307 6.23 -21.16 3.89
CA LEU A 307 7.34 -21.21 2.93
C LEU A 307 8.56 -20.40 3.36
N GLY A 308 8.36 -19.43 4.25
CA GLY A 308 9.34 -18.41 4.63
C GLY A 308 9.39 -17.23 3.66
N PRO A 309 9.75 -16.01 4.17
CA PRO A 309 9.73 -14.78 3.40
C PRO A 309 10.65 -14.83 2.16
N ARG A 310 11.80 -15.47 2.28
CA ARG A 310 12.76 -15.63 1.19
C ARG A 310 12.16 -16.34 -0.02
N ARG A 311 11.56 -17.53 0.17
CA ARG A 311 10.97 -18.30 -0.93
C ARG A 311 9.76 -17.60 -1.53
N VAL A 312 8.96 -16.93 -0.71
CA VAL A 312 7.78 -16.19 -1.15
C VAL A 312 8.18 -15.05 -2.07
N ILE A 313 9.21 -14.28 -1.74
CA ILE A 313 9.72 -13.21 -2.60
C ILE A 313 10.31 -13.75 -3.92
N GLY A 314 11.10 -14.83 -3.85
CA GLY A 314 11.65 -15.45 -5.05
C GLY A 314 10.59 -15.97 -6.01
N ALA A 315 9.60 -16.72 -5.47
CA ALA A 315 8.47 -17.22 -6.25
C ALA A 315 7.58 -16.09 -6.77
N GLY A 316 7.31 -15.07 -5.93
CA GLY A 316 6.54 -13.89 -6.30
C GLY A 316 7.22 -13.11 -7.44
N GLY A 317 8.52 -12.85 -7.34
CA GLY A 317 9.29 -12.21 -8.40
C GLY A 317 9.30 -13.03 -9.70
N ALA A 318 9.38 -14.36 -9.61
CA ALA A 318 9.28 -15.24 -10.78
C ALA A 318 7.89 -15.15 -11.44
N LEU A 319 6.81 -15.12 -10.65
CA LEU A 319 5.43 -14.93 -11.16
C LEU A 319 5.29 -13.58 -11.87
N VAL A 320 5.83 -12.50 -11.29
CA VAL A 320 5.84 -11.18 -11.93
C VAL A 320 6.62 -11.22 -13.24
N ALA A 321 7.84 -11.76 -13.23
CA ALA A 321 8.68 -11.84 -14.42
C ALA A 321 8.05 -12.68 -15.53
N LEU A 322 7.49 -13.84 -15.19
CA LEU A 322 6.78 -14.71 -16.14
C LEU A 322 5.52 -14.02 -16.69
N GLY A 323 4.73 -13.38 -15.83
CA GLY A 323 3.50 -12.70 -16.25
C GLY A 323 3.77 -11.53 -17.19
N MET A 324 4.66 -10.61 -16.79
CA MET A 324 5.02 -9.46 -17.62
C MET A 324 5.76 -9.88 -18.89
N GLY A 325 6.66 -10.88 -18.79
CA GLY A 325 7.37 -11.45 -19.94
C GLY A 325 6.43 -12.15 -20.92
N ALA A 326 5.44 -12.90 -20.44
CA ALA A 326 4.44 -13.53 -21.29
C ALA A 326 3.56 -12.48 -22.00
N GLY A 327 3.15 -11.41 -21.27
CA GLY A 327 2.45 -10.28 -21.88
C GLY A 327 3.23 -9.64 -23.03
N LEU A 328 4.55 -9.42 -22.82
CA LEU A 328 5.47 -8.93 -23.85
C LEU A 328 5.59 -9.88 -25.04
N ALA A 329 5.80 -11.17 -24.77
CA ALA A 329 6.06 -12.17 -25.81
C ALA A 329 4.84 -12.43 -26.69
N THR A 330 3.64 -12.38 -26.11
CA THR A 330 2.39 -12.63 -26.86
C THR A 330 1.91 -11.39 -27.61
N GLY A 331 2.13 -10.18 -27.07
CA GLY A 331 1.62 -8.93 -27.65
C GLY A 331 0.11 -8.87 -27.80
N THR A 332 -0.64 -9.71 -27.06
CA THR A 332 -2.10 -9.80 -27.17
C THR A 332 -2.79 -9.28 -25.91
N VAL A 333 -4.04 -8.80 -26.07
CA VAL A 333 -4.88 -8.35 -24.96
C VAL A 333 -4.97 -9.41 -23.87
N TRP A 334 -5.23 -10.67 -24.23
CA TRP A 334 -5.38 -11.76 -23.27
C TRP A 334 -4.07 -12.14 -22.60
N GLY A 335 -2.94 -12.09 -23.32
CA GLY A 335 -1.62 -12.34 -22.77
C GLY A 335 -1.24 -11.28 -21.73
N ILE A 336 -1.56 -10.01 -22.00
CA ILE A 336 -1.34 -8.91 -21.05
C ILE A 336 -2.21 -9.08 -19.80
N LEU A 337 -3.51 -9.39 -19.96
CA LEU A 337 -4.40 -9.59 -18.82
C LEU A 337 -3.98 -10.80 -17.96
N ALA A 338 -3.61 -11.91 -18.59
CA ALA A 338 -3.04 -13.06 -17.87
C ALA A 338 -1.73 -12.71 -17.16
N GLY A 339 -0.89 -11.90 -17.79
CA GLY A 339 0.33 -11.35 -17.20
C GLY A 339 0.05 -10.51 -15.96
N MET A 340 -0.97 -9.64 -16.00
CA MET A 340 -1.41 -8.84 -14.84
C MET A 340 -1.95 -9.71 -13.69
N VAL A 341 -2.68 -10.79 -14.00
CA VAL A 341 -3.14 -11.78 -13.00
C VAL A 341 -1.94 -12.40 -12.27
N LEU A 342 -0.94 -12.88 -13.01
CA LEU A 342 0.27 -13.48 -12.42
C LEU A 342 1.08 -12.46 -11.62
N ALA A 343 1.23 -11.25 -12.15
CA ALA A 343 1.96 -10.19 -11.48
C ALA A 343 1.30 -9.76 -10.16
N GLY A 344 -0.03 -9.63 -10.15
CA GLY A 344 -0.78 -9.32 -8.94
C GLY A 344 -0.62 -10.38 -7.84
N ALA A 345 -0.64 -11.67 -8.22
CA ALA A 345 -0.37 -12.76 -7.28
C ALA A 345 1.08 -12.70 -6.75
N GLY A 346 2.05 -12.36 -7.63
CA GLY A 346 3.48 -12.35 -7.30
C GLY A 346 3.90 -11.20 -6.39
N CYS A 347 3.32 -10.00 -6.54
CA CYS A 347 3.72 -8.83 -5.75
C CYS A 347 2.88 -8.60 -4.48
N ALA A 348 1.80 -9.36 -4.27
CA ALA A 348 0.80 -9.10 -3.22
C ALA A 348 1.37 -8.91 -1.81
N VAL A 349 2.43 -9.63 -1.45
CA VAL A 349 3.05 -9.60 -0.11
C VAL A 349 4.48 -9.06 -0.12
N ALA A 350 4.99 -8.65 -1.28
CA ALA A 350 6.41 -8.31 -1.42
C ALA A 350 6.80 -7.05 -0.65
N VAL A 351 5.96 -6.01 -0.65
CA VAL A 351 6.22 -4.76 0.07
C VAL A 351 6.24 -4.95 1.58
N PRO A 352 5.25 -5.61 2.23
CA PRO A 352 5.32 -5.92 3.66
C PRO A 352 6.57 -6.72 4.05
N VAL A 353 6.96 -7.71 3.26
CA VAL A 353 8.17 -8.51 3.52
C VAL A 353 9.44 -7.65 3.41
N ALA A 354 9.50 -6.76 2.40
CA ALA A 354 10.62 -5.82 2.26
C ALA A 354 10.74 -4.88 3.47
N TYR A 355 9.61 -4.38 3.97
CA TYR A 355 9.58 -3.50 5.14
C TYR A 355 9.98 -4.21 6.43
N ALA A 356 9.50 -5.44 6.64
CA ALA A 356 9.92 -6.25 7.79
C ALA A 356 11.44 -6.51 7.76
N ALA A 357 11.99 -6.91 6.59
CA ALA A 357 13.43 -7.10 6.44
C ALA A 357 14.25 -5.81 6.61
N ALA A 358 13.65 -4.65 6.29
CA ALA A 358 14.31 -3.36 6.47
C ALA A 358 14.40 -2.92 7.93
N ASP A 359 13.44 -3.30 8.76
CA ASP A 359 13.44 -2.99 10.19
C ASP A 359 14.50 -3.80 10.95
N ASP A 360 14.85 -4.98 10.43
CA ASP A 360 15.84 -5.89 10.99
C ASP A 360 17.30 -5.62 10.54
N ILE A 361 17.59 -4.50 9.83
CA ILE A 361 18.95 -4.20 9.33
C ILE A 361 19.92 -3.98 10.49
N PRO A 362 20.97 -4.82 10.64
CA PRO A 362 21.93 -4.69 11.73
C PRO A 362 22.69 -3.36 11.69
N GLY A 363 22.74 -2.67 12.81
CA GLY A 363 23.47 -1.40 12.97
C GLY A 363 22.63 -0.14 12.73
N LEU A 364 21.37 -0.26 12.38
CA LEU A 364 20.40 0.84 12.35
C LEU A 364 19.54 0.86 13.63
N PRO A 365 19.12 2.05 14.10
CA PRO A 365 18.12 2.16 15.14
C PRO A 365 16.78 1.56 14.68
N PRO A 366 15.93 1.05 15.60
CA PRO A 366 14.59 0.57 15.27
C PRO A 366 13.79 1.59 14.45
N GLY A 367 13.14 1.15 13.37
CA GLY A 367 12.37 1.98 12.44
C GLY A 367 13.18 2.78 11.42
N ALA A 368 14.49 2.96 11.62
CA ALA A 368 15.31 3.76 10.70
C ALA A 368 15.48 3.05 9.34
N GLY A 369 15.70 1.73 9.34
CA GLY A 369 15.80 0.94 8.12
C GLY A 369 14.51 1.01 7.30
N LEU A 370 13.38 0.78 7.94
CA LEU A 370 12.05 0.91 7.32
C LEU A 370 11.85 2.30 6.69
N THR A 371 12.17 3.36 7.44
CA THR A 371 12.04 4.74 6.95
C THR A 371 12.88 4.97 5.70
N ILE A 372 14.18 4.62 5.73
CA ILE A 372 15.09 4.87 4.60
C ILE A 372 14.64 4.06 3.36
N VAL A 373 14.32 2.77 3.53
CA VAL A 373 13.87 1.89 2.45
C VAL A 373 12.57 2.40 1.82
N SER A 374 11.62 2.82 2.65
CA SER A 374 10.34 3.36 2.17
C SER A 374 10.53 4.67 1.39
N TRP A 375 11.41 5.56 1.86
CA TRP A 375 11.73 6.79 1.14
C TRP A 375 12.44 6.52 -0.18
N LEU A 376 13.40 5.60 -0.21
CA LEU A 376 14.11 5.21 -1.43
C LEU A 376 13.13 4.64 -2.46
N ALA A 377 12.22 3.75 -2.04
CA ALA A 377 11.19 3.21 -2.91
C ALA A 377 10.27 4.32 -3.47
N ARG A 378 9.85 5.28 -2.64
CA ARG A 378 9.01 6.43 -3.08
C ARG A 378 9.72 7.30 -4.11
N VAL A 379 11.01 7.59 -3.93
CA VAL A 379 11.80 8.38 -4.89
C VAL A 379 11.91 7.65 -6.23
N ILE A 380 12.18 6.34 -6.20
CA ILE A 380 12.23 5.53 -7.42
C ILE A 380 10.87 5.55 -8.13
N MET A 381 9.78 5.32 -7.40
CA MET A 381 8.41 5.33 -7.95
C MET A 381 7.98 6.70 -8.47
N MET A 382 8.46 7.79 -7.87
CA MET A 382 8.20 9.15 -8.37
C MET A 382 8.88 9.42 -9.72
N ILE A 383 10.09 8.92 -9.91
CA ILE A 383 10.89 9.19 -11.14
C ILE A 383 10.52 8.22 -12.26
N ALA A 384 10.01 7.04 -11.95
CA ALA A 384 9.72 5.99 -12.94
C ALA A 384 8.71 6.42 -14.03
N PRO A 385 7.54 7.03 -13.74
CA PRO A 385 6.56 7.35 -14.78
C PRO A 385 7.09 8.25 -15.91
N PRO A 386 7.83 9.35 -15.66
CA PRO A 386 8.43 10.13 -16.74
C PRO A 386 9.41 9.34 -17.60
N ILE A 387 10.22 8.48 -16.98
CA ILE A 387 11.19 7.64 -17.70
C ILE A 387 10.44 6.63 -18.58
N VAL A 388 9.46 5.93 -18.02
CA VAL A 388 8.63 4.98 -18.78
C VAL A 388 7.90 5.71 -19.91
N GLY A 389 7.39 6.91 -19.68
CA GLY A 389 6.74 7.74 -20.68
C GLY A 389 7.67 8.13 -21.84
N MET A 390 8.90 8.58 -21.55
CA MET A 390 9.89 8.89 -22.59
C MET A 390 10.26 7.65 -23.42
N LEU A 391 10.47 6.53 -22.77
CA LEU A 391 10.75 5.28 -23.47
C LEU A 391 9.53 4.80 -24.27
N ALA A 392 8.33 5.02 -23.77
CA ALA A 392 7.10 4.67 -24.47
C ALA A 392 6.82 5.56 -25.69
N ASP A 393 7.24 6.83 -25.69
CA ASP A 393 7.20 7.69 -26.88
C ASP A 393 8.19 7.22 -27.95
N ALA A 394 9.36 6.70 -27.55
CA ALA A 394 10.39 6.24 -28.48
C ALA A 394 10.12 4.84 -29.03
N HIS A 395 9.58 3.94 -28.21
CA HIS A 395 9.53 2.50 -28.51
C HIS A 395 8.12 1.90 -28.43
N GLY A 396 7.09 2.66 -27.99
CA GLY A 396 5.73 2.16 -27.79
C GLY A 396 5.43 1.78 -26.34
N THR A 397 4.14 1.77 -25.94
CA THR A 397 3.71 1.58 -24.55
C THR A 397 4.02 0.19 -23.99
N TRP A 398 4.38 -0.80 -24.83
CA TRP A 398 4.84 -2.12 -24.38
C TRP A 398 6.08 -2.08 -23.48
N VAL A 399 6.87 -0.99 -23.52
CA VAL A 399 7.99 -0.74 -22.60
C VAL A 399 7.56 -0.78 -21.14
N ALA A 400 6.30 -0.41 -20.84
CA ALA A 400 5.77 -0.51 -19.50
C ALA A 400 5.75 -1.96 -18.98
N LEU A 401 5.45 -2.95 -19.83
CA LEU A 401 5.57 -4.36 -19.44
C LEU A 401 7.03 -4.76 -19.18
N GLY A 402 7.97 -4.21 -19.95
CA GLY A 402 9.42 -4.38 -19.71
C GLY A 402 9.84 -3.82 -18.36
N TYR A 403 9.30 -2.68 -17.96
CA TYR A 403 9.48 -2.10 -16.64
C TYR A 403 8.92 -3.00 -15.53
N GLY A 404 7.73 -3.55 -15.71
CA GLY A 404 7.16 -4.54 -14.78
C GLY A 404 7.99 -5.85 -14.72
N LEU A 405 8.48 -6.34 -15.87
CA LEU A 405 9.37 -7.49 -15.95
C LEU A 405 10.68 -7.24 -15.18
N LEU A 406 11.28 -6.06 -15.32
CA LEU A 406 12.47 -5.65 -14.57
C LEU A 406 12.20 -5.73 -13.06
N GLY A 407 11.00 -5.32 -12.60
CA GLY A 407 10.58 -5.46 -11.21
C GLY A 407 10.63 -6.90 -10.72
N GLY A 408 10.04 -7.83 -11.48
CA GLY A 408 10.10 -9.26 -11.17
C GLY A 408 11.53 -9.82 -11.11
N LEU A 409 12.37 -9.42 -12.05
CA LEU A 409 13.79 -9.84 -12.10
C LEU A 409 14.59 -9.30 -10.91
N ILE A 410 14.37 -8.04 -10.50
CA ILE A 410 15.01 -7.46 -9.30
C ILE A 410 14.57 -8.22 -8.05
N MET A 411 13.28 -8.55 -7.91
CA MET A 411 12.78 -9.35 -6.80
C MET A 411 13.47 -10.72 -6.76
N VAL A 412 13.56 -11.41 -7.91
CA VAL A 412 14.30 -12.68 -8.03
C VAL A 412 15.77 -12.53 -7.67
N ALA A 413 16.45 -11.47 -8.15
CA ALA A 413 17.87 -11.25 -7.85
C ALA A 413 18.11 -10.91 -6.36
N SER A 414 17.16 -10.26 -5.70
CA SER A 414 17.27 -9.81 -4.30
C SER A 414 16.93 -10.89 -3.28
N TRP A 415 16.19 -11.93 -3.67
CA TRP A 415 15.71 -12.96 -2.74
C TRP A 415 16.79 -13.64 -1.90
N PRO A 416 18.03 -13.86 -2.36
CA PRO A 416 19.06 -14.52 -1.55
C PRO A 416 19.53 -13.67 -0.35
N MET A 417 19.28 -12.36 -0.38
CA MET A 417 19.67 -11.45 0.69
C MET A 417 18.67 -11.44 1.87
N LEU A 418 17.48 -11.99 1.68
CA LEU A 418 16.50 -12.15 2.75
C LEU A 418 16.88 -13.35 3.63
N HIS A 419 16.77 -13.17 4.95
CA HIS A 419 16.99 -14.24 5.92
C HIS A 419 15.68 -14.99 6.17
N ASP A 420 15.74 -16.33 6.23
CA ASP A 420 14.62 -17.14 6.68
C ASP A 420 14.60 -17.16 8.22
N SER A 421 14.27 -16.03 8.84
CA SER A 421 13.95 -16.00 10.27
C SER A 421 12.58 -16.65 10.47
N ARG A 422 12.55 -17.95 10.74
CA ARG A 422 11.33 -18.62 11.21
C ARG A 422 11.06 -18.19 12.64
N PRO A 423 9.85 -17.70 12.99
CA PRO A 423 9.47 -17.53 14.38
C PRO A 423 9.57 -18.89 15.07
N GLY A 424 10.50 -19.07 16.00
CA GLY A 424 10.64 -20.29 16.80
C GLY A 424 11.97 -21.04 16.75
N GLN A 425 12.97 -20.66 15.97
CA GLN A 425 14.28 -21.36 15.94
C GLN A 425 15.38 -20.68 16.78
N GLY A 426 15.05 -19.68 17.60
CA GLY A 426 15.99 -18.98 18.49
C GLY A 426 15.96 -19.44 19.96
N ALA A 427 15.29 -20.55 20.29
CA ALA A 427 15.20 -21.10 21.64
C ALA A 427 15.38 -22.64 21.60
N ALA A 428 16.57 -23.10 21.22
CA ALA A 428 17.03 -24.45 21.47
C ALA A 428 18.52 -24.41 21.87
#